data_8b7a0ce924899e70252af4ea35fc67ab
#
_entry.id   8b7a0ce924899e70252af4ea35fc67ab
#
_cell.length_a   1.000
_cell.length_b   1.000
_cell.length_c   1.000
_cell.angle_alpha   90.00
_cell.angle_beta   90.00
_cell.angle_gamma   90.00
#
_symmetry.space_group_name_H-M   'P 1'
#
loop_
_entity.id
_entity.type
_entity.pdbx_description
1 polymer ?
#
loop_
_entity_poly.entity_id
_entity_poly.type
_entity_poly.pdbx_seq_one_letter_code
_entity_poly.pdbx_strand_id
1 'polypeptide(L)'
;MNDTNNAGNGGGEHRIDRYVLHEHMSLHSPTEQFDGYRQFPTELWRGHDDVLDRAVSIRLIRKDDSRLNRVLGAARAAALVDDRRLLRILDVMDVPGSDGEPARTAIVSEWAHGQHLADRLSGGGLFDPTVAVQTIAEVARTLANCARHDIGHGRLRPTALLWTEAGEIRLRGLAVDAALFGPIDPAAPDADVDGLGCLLYAMTTGRWPALGIDSSLVHIPLAPAAGRTVPMPSRVRAGMPSEIDDLVTRSVRQVARPRGSMPITSVNAFTSLAGSAEDYLSPVPGASSSSVGDRLRTAATTATTAITTVSTMSTEHDSDLRRQRVGFLRLTGRLIAVAFAVAL
;
A
#
# COMPACT_ATOMS: atom_id res chain seq x y z
N MET A 1 50.83 6.96 23.98
CA MET A 1 49.64 7.26 24.81
C MET A 1 48.48 7.42 23.89
N ASN A 2 47.77 6.34 23.69
CA ASN A 2 46.61 6.27 22.82
C ASN A 2 45.36 6.38 23.71
N ASP A 3 44.61 7.47 23.57
CA ASP A 3 43.28 7.55 24.12
C ASP A 3 42.28 7.25 22.98
N THR A 4 41.79 6.03 22.98
CA THR A 4 40.67 5.59 22.16
C THR A 4 39.41 6.16 22.75
N ASN A 5 38.84 7.13 22.05
CA ASN A 5 37.54 7.71 22.34
C ASN A 5 36.44 6.68 21.96
N ASN A 6 36.01 5.90 22.95
CA ASN A 6 34.86 5.01 22.88
C ASN A 6 33.60 5.86 23.09
N ALA A 7 33.03 6.40 22.00
CA ALA A 7 31.72 7.02 22.03
C ALA A 7 30.67 5.93 22.24
N GLY A 8 30.30 5.73 23.50
CA GLY A 8 29.22 4.85 23.90
C GLY A 8 27.90 5.29 23.26
N ASN A 9 27.39 4.46 22.39
CA ASN A 9 26.02 4.55 21.83
C ASN A 9 25.05 4.19 22.98
N GLY A 10 24.63 5.18 23.75
CA GLY A 10 23.60 5.08 24.78
C GLY A 10 22.23 4.93 24.08
N GLY A 11 21.90 3.74 23.65
CA GLY A 11 20.56 3.39 23.17
C GLY A 11 19.58 3.36 24.35
N GLY A 12 19.11 4.53 24.83
CA GLY A 12 17.95 4.57 25.69
C GLY A 12 16.75 4.07 24.87
N GLU A 13 16.07 3.03 25.34
CA GLU A 13 14.80 2.61 24.77
C GLU A 13 13.84 3.80 24.79
N HIS A 14 13.44 4.28 23.63
CA HIS A 14 12.40 5.30 23.52
C HIS A 14 11.07 4.66 23.90
N ARG A 15 10.58 4.99 25.09
CA ARG A 15 9.34 4.43 25.64
C ARG A 15 8.28 5.53 25.82
N ILE A 16 7.06 5.19 25.47
CA ILE A 16 5.87 6.02 25.73
C ILE A 16 4.87 5.14 26.48
N ASP A 17 4.73 5.34 27.79
CA ASP A 17 3.92 4.50 28.68
C ASP A 17 4.31 3.01 28.52
N ARG A 18 3.38 2.15 28.11
CA ARG A 18 3.61 0.71 27.86
C ARG A 18 4.21 0.39 26.51
N TYR A 19 4.35 1.38 25.62
CA TYR A 19 4.82 1.18 24.26
C TYR A 19 6.32 1.48 24.13
N VAL A 20 7.06 0.52 23.59
CA VAL A 20 8.48 0.68 23.24
C VAL A 20 8.60 0.99 21.76
N LEU A 21 9.33 2.05 21.42
CA LEU A 21 9.60 2.45 20.04
C LEU A 21 10.88 1.74 19.56
N HIS A 22 10.76 0.95 18.48
CA HIS A 22 11.90 0.18 17.96
C HIS A 22 12.51 0.80 16.72
N GLU A 23 11.70 1.09 15.71
CA GLU A 23 12.17 1.48 14.40
C GLU A 23 11.42 2.72 13.91
N HIS A 24 12.16 3.77 13.59
CA HIS A 24 11.59 4.96 12.96
C HIS A 24 11.32 4.66 11.49
N MET A 25 10.05 4.66 11.13
CA MET A 25 9.57 4.42 9.77
C MET A 25 9.64 5.72 8.99
N SER A 26 10.65 5.85 8.13
CA SER A 26 10.74 6.96 7.18
C SER A 26 9.64 6.82 6.11
N LEU A 27 8.39 7.05 6.50
CA LEU A 27 7.39 7.40 5.52
C LEU A 27 7.76 8.82 5.08
N HIS A 28 8.26 8.93 3.86
CA HIS A 28 8.50 10.22 3.24
C HIS A 28 7.19 10.99 3.30
N SER A 29 7.07 11.84 4.32
CA SER A 29 6.08 12.91 4.30
C SER A 29 6.72 13.98 3.45
N PRO A 30 6.24 14.21 2.22
CA PRO A 30 6.63 15.42 1.52
C PRO A 30 6.31 16.58 2.46
N THR A 31 7.19 17.54 2.54
CA THR A 31 6.91 18.87 3.06
C THR A 31 5.89 19.51 2.12
N GLU A 32 4.64 19.04 2.17
CA GLU A 32 3.54 19.66 1.46
C GLU A 32 3.25 20.98 2.19
N GLN A 33 3.69 22.06 1.59
CA GLN A 33 3.28 23.40 1.96
C GLN A 33 1.79 23.53 1.63
N PHE A 34 0.94 23.38 2.64
CA PHE A 34 -0.45 23.80 2.57
C PHE A 34 -0.63 25.12 3.32
N ASP A 35 -1.10 26.13 2.59
CA ASP A 35 -1.71 27.39 3.02
C ASP A 35 -1.44 27.85 4.48
N GLY A 36 -0.30 28.49 4.73
CA GLY A 36 -0.13 29.43 5.83
C GLY A 36 -0.17 28.91 7.28
N TYR A 37 -0.50 27.63 7.49
CA TYR A 37 -0.55 27.00 8.82
C TYR A 37 0.74 26.29 9.17
N ARG A 38 1.12 26.33 10.45
CA ARG A 38 2.26 25.56 10.95
C ARG A 38 1.96 24.06 10.81
N GLN A 39 2.61 23.41 9.86
CA GLN A 39 2.62 21.97 9.70
C GLN A 39 4.01 21.45 10.09
N PHE A 40 4.02 20.42 10.92
CA PHE A 40 5.26 19.79 11.35
C PHE A 40 5.38 18.39 10.73
N PRO A 41 6.61 17.90 10.52
CA PRO A 41 6.81 16.49 10.20
C PRO A 41 6.18 15.62 11.27
N THR A 42 5.43 14.60 10.86
CA THR A 42 4.93 13.59 11.80
C THR A 42 5.88 12.41 11.77
N GLU A 43 6.15 11.83 12.92
CA GLU A 43 6.95 10.64 13.04
C GLU A 43 6.06 9.41 13.05
N LEU A 44 6.47 8.37 12.35
CA LEU A 44 5.84 7.05 12.43
C LEU A 44 6.89 6.05 12.91
N TRP A 45 6.53 5.31 13.94
CA TRP A 45 7.37 4.29 14.55
C TRP A 45 6.72 2.92 14.49
N ARG A 46 7.50 1.90 14.24
CA ARG A 46 7.18 0.54 14.64
C ARG A 46 7.58 0.38 16.09
N GLY A 47 6.68 -0.15 16.91
CA GLY A 47 6.90 -0.37 18.33
C GLY A 47 6.28 -1.67 18.81
N HIS A 48 6.32 -1.85 20.11
CA HIS A 48 5.78 -3.00 20.81
C HIS A 48 4.95 -2.55 22.01
N ASP A 49 3.82 -3.18 22.24
CA ASP A 49 2.98 -3.04 23.43
C ASP A 49 3.42 -4.12 24.43
N ASP A 50 4.22 -3.77 25.44
CA ASP A 50 4.78 -4.70 26.40
C ASP A 50 3.74 -5.38 27.30
N VAL A 51 2.54 -4.78 27.43
CA VAL A 51 1.47 -5.33 28.26
C VAL A 51 0.70 -6.42 27.51
N LEU A 52 0.43 -6.18 26.21
CA LEU A 52 -0.34 -7.11 25.39
C LEU A 52 0.53 -7.96 24.46
N ASP A 53 1.85 -7.86 24.58
CA ASP A 53 2.86 -8.61 23.80
C ASP A 53 2.54 -8.61 22.30
N ARG A 54 2.43 -7.42 21.72
CA ARG A 54 2.09 -7.27 20.29
C ARG A 54 2.81 -6.10 19.63
N ALA A 55 3.13 -6.26 18.35
CA ALA A 55 3.65 -5.16 17.54
C ALA A 55 2.55 -4.11 17.30
N VAL A 56 2.96 -2.83 17.30
CA VAL A 56 2.11 -1.67 17.06
C VAL A 56 2.77 -0.68 16.13
N SER A 57 1.97 0.17 15.52
CA SER A 57 2.40 1.38 14.80
C SER A 57 2.05 2.61 15.63
N ILE A 58 3.02 3.48 15.86
CA ILE A 58 2.88 4.66 16.72
C ILE A 58 3.16 5.89 15.89
N ARG A 59 2.16 6.74 15.73
CA ARG A 59 2.31 8.04 15.06
C ARG A 59 2.38 9.15 16.08
N LEU A 60 3.48 9.93 16.05
CA LEU A 60 3.68 11.08 16.91
C LEU A 60 3.37 12.37 16.16
N ILE A 61 2.54 13.21 16.76
CA ILE A 61 2.12 14.51 16.22
C ILE A 61 2.35 15.55 17.30
N ARG A 62 2.97 16.67 16.94
CA ARG A 62 3.20 17.76 17.89
C ARG A 62 1.88 18.36 18.38
N LYS A 63 1.84 18.77 19.66
CA LYS A 63 0.66 19.40 20.27
C LYS A 63 0.28 20.74 19.63
N ASP A 64 1.26 21.46 19.09
CA ASP A 64 1.07 22.74 18.40
C ASP A 64 0.83 22.60 16.88
N ASP A 65 0.67 21.37 16.36
CA ASP A 65 0.31 21.13 14.97
C ASP A 65 -1.15 21.52 14.73
N SER A 66 -1.39 22.39 13.75
CA SER A 66 -2.73 22.87 13.41
C SER A 66 -3.70 21.77 12.97
N ARG A 67 -3.17 20.63 12.50
CA ARG A 67 -3.95 19.47 12.05
C ARG A 67 -4.41 18.57 13.19
N LEU A 68 -3.82 18.69 14.40
CA LEU A 68 -4.00 17.73 15.49
C LEU A 68 -5.47 17.49 15.82
N ASN A 69 -6.29 18.52 16.00
CA ASN A 69 -7.70 18.35 16.34
C ASN A 69 -8.49 17.58 15.29
N ARG A 70 -8.22 17.84 14.00
CA ARG A 70 -8.84 17.12 12.88
C ARG A 70 -8.42 15.66 12.87
N VAL A 71 -7.14 15.38 13.11
CA VAL A 71 -6.59 14.02 13.18
C VAL A 71 -7.17 13.24 14.34
N LEU A 72 -7.29 13.86 15.52
CA LEU A 72 -7.92 13.22 16.69
C LEU A 72 -9.39 12.89 16.44
N GLY A 73 -10.12 13.79 15.75
CA GLY A 73 -11.49 13.52 15.32
C GLY A 73 -11.56 12.31 14.39
N ALA A 74 -10.68 12.26 13.38
CA ALA A 74 -10.56 11.14 12.45
C ALA A 74 -10.19 9.83 13.14
N ALA A 75 -9.24 9.85 14.07
CA ALA A 75 -8.81 8.66 14.82
C ALA A 75 -9.96 8.09 15.69
N ARG A 76 -10.70 8.96 16.38
CA ARG A 76 -11.88 8.54 17.17
C ARG A 76 -12.96 7.94 16.29
N ALA A 77 -13.25 8.56 15.15
CA ALA A 77 -14.22 8.04 14.19
C ALA A 77 -13.78 6.67 13.64
N ALA A 78 -12.51 6.55 13.20
CA ALA A 78 -11.96 5.31 12.67
C ALA A 78 -11.97 4.16 13.69
N ALA A 79 -11.82 4.46 15.00
CA ALA A 79 -11.87 3.47 16.07
C ALA A 79 -13.26 2.82 16.25
N LEU A 80 -14.33 3.44 15.72
CA LEU A 80 -15.70 2.90 15.81
C LEU A 80 -16.01 1.88 14.70
N VAL A 81 -15.19 1.80 13.67
CA VAL A 81 -15.45 0.88 12.55
C VAL A 81 -14.83 -0.49 12.86
N ASP A 82 -15.68 -1.50 12.96
CA ASP A 82 -15.25 -2.88 13.12
C ASP A 82 -15.23 -3.59 11.75
N ASP A 83 -14.05 -3.71 11.19
CA ASP A 83 -13.78 -4.52 10.00
C ASP A 83 -12.36 -5.10 10.11
N ARG A 84 -12.26 -6.43 9.98
CA ARG A 84 -11.00 -7.16 10.15
C ARG A 84 -9.91 -6.75 9.14
N ARG A 85 -10.30 -6.10 8.04
CA ARG A 85 -9.35 -5.61 7.02
C ARG A 85 -8.72 -4.28 7.39
N LEU A 86 -9.28 -3.55 8.34
CA LEU A 86 -8.71 -2.30 8.82
C LEU A 86 -7.62 -2.56 9.87
N LEU A 87 -6.53 -1.80 9.81
CA LEU A 87 -5.61 -1.69 10.93
C LEU A 87 -6.22 -0.71 11.93
N ARG A 88 -6.74 -1.26 13.05
CA ARG A 88 -7.53 -0.51 14.03
C ARG A 88 -6.68 0.48 14.82
N ILE A 89 -7.28 1.59 15.19
CA ILE A 89 -6.74 2.48 16.22
C ILE A 89 -6.92 1.79 17.58
N LEU A 90 -5.84 1.68 18.34
CA LEU A 90 -5.79 0.98 19.63
C LEU A 90 -5.79 1.94 20.79
N ASP A 91 -5.10 3.09 20.62
CA ASP A 91 -4.92 4.06 21.68
C ASP A 91 -4.64 5.46 21.15
N VAL A 92 -4.93 6.48 21.95
CA VAL A 92 -4.57 7.87 21.71
C VAL A 92 -4.16 8.49 23.04
N MET A 93 -2.91 8.91 23.17
CA MET A 93 -2.36 9.40 24.42
C MET A 93 -1.51 10.65 24.25
N ASP A 94 -1.42 11.41 25.31
CA ASP A 94 -0.55 12.57 25.40
C ASP A 94 0.86 12.16 25.82
N VAL A 95 1.85 12.67 25.10
CA VAL A 95 3.27 12.50 25.40
C VAL A 95 3.80 13.85 25.89
N PRO A 96 4.15 13.97 27.16
CA PRO A 96 4.70 15.21 27.69
C PRO A 96 6.00 15.57 26.98
N GLY A 97 6.25 16.86 26.82
CA GLY A 97 7.56 17.32 26.35
C GLY A 97 8.62 17.14 27.42
N SER A 98 9.86 17.01 27.01
CA SER A 98 11.06 17.04 27.86
C SER A 98 12.00 18.15 27.41
N ASP A 99 13.14 18.34 28.09
CA ASP A 99 14.10 19.39 27.75
C ASP A 99 14.53 19.33 26.28
N GLY A 100 14.10 20.33 25.52
CA GLY A 100 14.36 20.44 24.08
C GLY A 100 13.38 19.71 23.15
N GLU A 101 12.49 18.85 23.68
CA GLU A 101 11.50 18.11 22.89
C GLU A 101 10.08 18.65 23.13
N PRO A 102 9.32 18.97 22.07
CA PRO A 102 7.95 19.46 22.21
C PRO A 102 7.01 18.36 22.70
N ALA A 103 5.96 18.76 23.43
CA ALA A 103 4.87 17.87 23.77
C ALA A 103 4.19 17.33 22.48
N ARG A 104 3.83 16.04 22.48
CA ARG A 104 3.24 15.35 21.34
C ARG A 104 1.96 14.62 21.73
N THR A 105 1.22 14.15 20.76
CA THR A 105 0.17 13.15 20.91
C THR A 105 0.57 11.91 20.11
N ALA A 106 0.47 10.75 20.74
CA ALA A 106 0.67 9.45 20.11
C ALA A 106 -0.68 8.87 19.68
N ILE A 107 -0.77 8.42 18.43
CA ILE A 107 -1.87 7.58 17.93
C ILE A 107 -1.28 6.20 17.68
N VAL A 108 -1.76 5.23 18.44
CA VAL A 108 -1.31 3.84 18.36
C VAL A 108 -2.31 3.03 17.55
N SER A 109 -1.81 2.28 16.56
CA SER A 109 -2.62 1.43 15.67
C SER A 109 -2.07 0.01 15.66
N GLU A 110 -2.89 -0.94 15.22
CA GLU A 110 -2.41 -2.29 14.91
C GLU A 110 -1.24 -2.24 13.93
N TRP A 111 -0.31 -3.16 14.10
CA TRP A 111 0.73 -3.47 13.12
C TRP A 111 0.38 -4.77 12.40
N ALA A 112 0.51 -4.80 11.10
CA ALA A 112 0.44 -6.03 10.33
C ALA A 112 1.76 -6.27 9.60
N HIS A 113 2.29 -7.48 9.70
CA HIS A 113 3.42 -7.91 8.90
C HIS A 113 2.94 -8.25 7.49
N GLY A 114 3.70 -7.83 6.49
CA GLY A 114 3.36 -8.10 5.10
C GLY A 114 4.03 -7.15 4.13
N GLN A 115 3.63 -7.24 2.86
CA GLN A 115 4.17 -6.44 1.77
C GLN A 115 3.16 -5.39 1.32
N HIS A 116 3.56 -4.13 1.25
CA HIS A 116 2.73 -3.08 0.66
C HIS A 116 2.57 -3.26 -0.86
N LEU A 117 1.44 -2.80 -1.39
CA LEU A 117 1.21 -2.80 -2.84
C LEU A 117 2.30 -2.00 -3.58
N ALA A 118 2.77 -0.90 -2.99
CA ALA A 118 3.85 -0.10 -3.57
C ALA A 118 5.12 -0.93 -3.79
N ASP A 119 5.55 -1.70 -2.79
CA ASP A 119 6.76 -2.53 -2.86
C ASP A 119 6.62 -3.63 -3.91
N ARG A 120 5.44 -4.25 -3.95
CA ARG A 120 5.14 -5.29 -4.94
C ARG A 120 5.17 -4.76 -6.37
N LEU A 121 4.57 -3.60 -6.61
CA LEU A 121 4.57 -2.97 -7.94
C LEU A 121 5.94 -2.43 -8.35
N SER A 122 6.72 -1.91 -7.41
CA SER A 122 8.11 -1.47 -7.65
C SER A 122 9.03 -2.63 -8.03
N GLY A 123 8.75 -3.83 -7.53
CA GLY A 123 9.40 -5.08 -7.95
C GLY A 123 8.97 -5.63 -9.31
N GLY A 124 8.11 -4.91 -10.05
CA GLY A 124 7.61 -5.33 -11.37
C GLY A 124 6.45 -6.36 -11.31
N GLY A 125 5.92 -6.65 -10.12
CA GLY A 125 4.84 -7.60 -9.90
C GLY A 125 3.47 -7.06 -10.30
N LEU A 126 3.11 -7.09 -11.60
CA LEU A 126 1.77 -6.74 -12.06
C LEU A 126 0.77 -7.85 -11.66
N PHE A 127 -0.45 -7.43 -11.40
CA PHE A 127 -1.52 -8.35 -11.09
C PHE A 127 -2.22 -8.86 -12.35
N ASP A 128 -2.69 -10.10 -12.28
CA ASP A 128 -3.69 -10.57 -13.20
C ASP A 128 -4.95 -9.69 -13.10
N PRO A 129 -5.61 -9.32 -14.21
CA PRO A 129 -6.81 -8.50 -14.22
C PRO A 129 -7.92 -8.99 -13.28
N THR A 130 -8.17 -10.30 -13.25
CA THR A 130 -9.18 -10.90 -12.36
C THR A 130 -8.83 -10.73 -10.90
N VAL A 131 -7.56 -10.99 -10.53
CA VAL A 131 -7.07 -10.81 -9.16
C VAL A 131 -7.12 -9.34 -8.75
N ALA A 132 -6.79 -8.41 -9.65
CA ALA A 132 -6.86 -6.98 -9.38
C ALA A 132 -8.31 -6.54 -9.08
N VAL A 133 -9.28 -6.96 -9.89
CA VAL A 133 -10.69 -6.63 -9.66
C VAL A 133 -11.20 -7.23 -8.35
N GLN A 134 -10.90 -8.50 -8.06
CA GLN A 134 -11.27 -9.17 -6.82
C GLN A 134 -10.72 -8.42 -5.59
N THR A 135 -9.44 -8.06 -5.65
CA THR A 135 -8.77 -7.27 -4.59
C THR A 135 -9.49 -5.95 -4.36
N ILE A 136 -9.73 -5.19 -5.42
CA ILE A 136 -10.35 -3.88 -5.32
C ILE A 136 -11.83 -3.98 -4.90
N ALA A 137 -12.54 -5.02 -5.31
CA ALA A 137 -13.90 -5.28 -4.84
C ALA A 137 -13.94 -5.55 -3.32
N GLU A 138 -12.96 -6.28 -2.77
CA GLU A 138 -12.84 -6.48 -1.31
C GLU A 138 -12.55 -5.16 -0.58
N VAL A 139 -11.64 -4.34 -1.08
CA VAL A 139 -11.35 -3.01 -0.51
C VAL A 139 -12.59 -2.12 -0.57
N ALA A 140 -13.30 -2.11 -1.70
CA ALA A 140 -14.52 -1.33 -1.87
C ALA A 140 -15.63 -1.75 -0.88
N ARG A 141 -15.79 -3.06 -0.62
CA ARG A 141 -16.73 -3.57 0.41
C ARG A 141 -16.36 -3.07 1.81
N THR A 142 -15.06 -3.03 2.14
CA THR A 142 -14.58 -2.47 3.42
C THR A 142 -14.91 -0.98 3.52
N LEU A 143 -14.65 -0.21 2.46
CA LEU A 143 -14.98 1.22 2.44
C LEU A 143 -16.49 1.48 2.44
N ALA A 144 -17.29 0.64 1.79
CA ALA A 144 -18.75 0.70 1.87
C ALA A 144 -19.25 0.43 3.31
N ASN A 145 -18.55 -0.43 4.08
CA ASN A 145 -18.81 -0.59 5.50
C ASN A 145 -18.46 0.69 6.28
N CYS A 146 -17.30 1.30 6.03
CA CYS A 146 -16.90 2.57 6.63
C CYS A 146 -17.92 3.69 6.32
N ALA A 147 -18.39 3.78 5.08
CA ALA A 147 -19.36 4.79 4.64
C ALA A 147 -20.71 4.72 5.38
N ARG A 148 -21.10 3.57 5.93
CA ARG A 148 -22.28 3.45 6.81
C ARG A 148 -22.13 4.18 8.16
N HIS A 149 -20.89 4.52 8.50
CA HIS A 149 -20.54 5.30 9.69
C HIS A 149 -20.12 6.73 9.31
N ASP A 150 -20.44 7.18 8.09
CA ASP A 150 -20.03 8.48 7.52
C ASP A 150 -18.51 8.68 7.54
N ILE A 151 -17.72 7.59 7.38
CA ILE A 151 -16.27 7.61 7.41
C ILE A 151 -15.76 7.14 6.04
N GLY A 152 -14.93 7.97 5.40
CA GLY A 152 -14.14 7.60 4.24
C GLY A 152 -12.67 7.40 4.62
N HIS A 153 -11.92 6.71 3.77
CA HIS A 153 -10.46 6.66 3.88
C HIS A 153 -9.84 8.00 3.47
N GLY A 154 -10.33 8.59 2.37
CA GLY A 154 -9.99 9.91 1.86
C GLY A 154 -8.58 10.05 1.28
N ARG A 155 -7.70 9.01 1.38
CA ARG A 155 -6.32 9.05 0.86
C ARG A 155 -5.82 7.65 0.48
N LEU A 156 -6.56 6.94 -0.35
CA LEU A 156 -6.11 5.66 -0.87
C LEU A 156 -4.86 5.84 -1.75
N ARG A 157 -3.85 5.01 -1.51
CA ARG A 157 -2.60 4.97 -2.27
C ARG A 157 -1.94 3.60 -2.13
N PRO A 158 -0.94 3.23 -2.95
CA PRO A 158 -0.36 1.88 -2.90
C PRO A 158 0.23 1.48 -1.55
N THR A 159 0.71 2.42 -0.74
CA THR A 159 1.21 2.15 0.62
C THR A 159 0.09 1.99 1.66
N ALA A 160 -1.18 2.25 1.31
CA ALA A 160 -2.32 2.02 2.20
C ALA A 160 -2.79 0.56 2.17
N LEU A 161 -2.50 -0.20 1.10
CA LEU A 161 -2.83 -1.61 0.99
C LEU A 161 -1.62 -2.46 1.38
N LEU A 162 -1.88 -3.46 2.22
CA LEU A 162 -0.89 -4.41 2.71
C LEU A 162 -1.42 -5.84 2.53
N TRP A 163 -0.59 -6.75 2.02
CA TRP A 163 -0.81 -8.19 2.08
C TRP A 163 -0.03 -8.78 3.22
N THR A 164 -0.73 -9.46 4.13
CA THR A 164 -0.09 -10.23 5.20
C THR A 164 0.54 -11.50 4.65
N GLU A 165 1.38 -12.17 5.43
CA GLU A 165 1.93 -13.48 5.10
C GLU A 165 0.84 -14.54 4.92
N ALA A 166 -0.30 -14.39 5.59
CA ALA A 166 -1.48 -15.23 5.40
C ALA A 166 -2.23 -14.94 4.08
N GLY A 167 -1.81 -13.93 3.30
CA GLY A 167 -2.44 -13.51 2.05
C GLY A 167 -3.71 -12.69 2.25
N GLU A 168 -3.95 -12.18 3.46
CA GLU A 168 -5.09 -11.29 3.74
C GLU A 168 -4.73 -9.85 3.36
N ILE A 169 -5.75 -9.11 2.88
CA ILE A 169 -5.62 -7.69 2.60
C ILE A 169 -5.89 -6.92 3.88
N ARG A 170 -5.00 -5.99 4.21
CA ARG A 170 -5.17 -5.04 5.31
C ARG A 170 -5.07 -3.61 4.78
N LEU A 171 -5.90 -2.72 5.30
CA LEU A 171 -5.97 -1.31 4.93
C LEU A 171 -5.56 -0.46 6.13
N ARG A 172 -4.57 0.41 5.94
CA ARG A 172 -4.04 1.31 6.98
C ARG A 172 -4.45 2.75 6.72
N GLY A 173 -4.49 3.53 7.78
CA GLY A 173 -4.61 4.99 7.70
C GLY A 173 -6.03 5.52 7.47
N LEU A 174 -7.07 4.69 7.71
CA LEU A 174 -8.48 5.10 7.57
C LEU A 174 -8.71 6.48 8.18
N ALA A 175 -9.20 7.43 7.41
CA ALA A 175 -9.50 8.83 7.75
C ALA A 175 -8.29 9.63 8.29
N VAL A 176 -7.38 9.00 9.06
CA VAL A 176 -6.24 9.64 9.73
C VAL A 176 -5.23 10.17 8.71
N ASP A 177 -4.91 9.39 7.68
CA ASP A 177 -3.96 9.84 6.64
C ASP A 177 -4.53 11.00 5.82
N ALA A 178 -5.83 11.01 5.53
CA ALA A 178 -6.49 12.14 4.88
C ALA A 178 -6.55 13.38 5.78
N ALA A 179 -6.79 13.20 7.08
CA ALA A 179 -6.76 14.30 8.04
C ALA A 179 -5.37 14.92 8.20
N LEU A 180 -4.29 14.14 8.02
CA LEU A 180 -2.92 14.64 8.09
C LEU A 180 -2.47 15.30 6.79
N PHE A 181 -2.72 14.67 5.65
CA PHE A 181 -2.05 14.98 4.38
C PHE A 181 -3.00 15.41 3.27
N GLY A 182 -4.31 15.45 3.53
CA GLY A 182 -5.32 15.70 2.49
C GLY A 182 -5.49 14.53 1.51
N PRO A 183 -6.43 14.62 0.56
CA PRO A 183 -6.61 13.62 -0.51
C PRO A 183 -5.46 13.72 -1.54
N ILE A 184 -5.25 12.64 -2.31
CA ILE A 184 -4.23 12.62 -3.38
C ILE A 184 -4.65 13.56 -4.53
N ASP A 185 -5.92 13.53 -4.94
CA ASP A 185 -6.51 14.49 -5.87
C ASP A 185 -7.57 15.34 -5.14
N PRO A 186 -7.25 16.60 -4.75
CA PRO A 186 -8.20 17.46 -4.06
C PRO A 186 -9.42 17.85 -4.93
N ALA A 187 -9.35 17.66 -6.24
CA ALA A 187 -10.43 17.96 -7.17
C ALA A 187 -11.31 16.74 -7.49
N ALA A 188 -10.99 15.55 -6.95
CA ALA A 188 -11.85 14.39 -7.09
C ALA A 188 -13.18 14.61 -6.37
N PRO A 189 -14.33 14.35 -7.02
CA PRO A 189 -15.65 14.48 -6.39
C PRO A 189 -15.84 13.55 -5.18
N ASP A 190 -15.25 12.38 -5.23
CA ASP A 190 -15.19 11.40 -4.15
C ASP A 190 -13.78 10.80 -4.14
N ALA A 191 -13.01 11.07 -3.06
CA ALA A 191 -11.62 10.67 -2.95
C ALA A 191 -11.44 9.13 -2.85
N ASP A 192 -12.43 8.43 -2.30
CA ASP A 192 -12.35 6.98 -2.15
C ASP A 192 -12.70 6.27 -3.47
N VAL A 193 -13.68 6.78 -4.22
CA VAL A 193 -14.00 6.28 -5.56
C VAL A 193 -12.82 6.50 -6.52
N ASP A 194 -12.24 7.70 -6.54
CA ASP A 194 -11.05 8.00 -7.35
C ASP A 194 -9.87 7.10 -6.95
N GLY A 195 -9.63 6.97 -5.65
CA GLY A 195 -8.55 6.15 -5.10
C GLY A 195 -8.69 4.65 -5.42
N LEU A 196 -9.91 4.08 -5.36
CA LEU A 196 -10.19 2.69 -5.77
C LEU A 196 -9.85 2.46 -7.25
N GLY A 197 -10.28 3.38 -8.12
CA GLY A 197 -9.96 3.32 -9.54
C GLY A 197 -8.46 3.48 -9.81
N CYS A 198 -7.78 4.38 -9.08
CA CYS A 198 -6.33 4.57 -9.16
C CYS A 198 -5.56 3.31 -8.73
N LEU A 199 -6.00 2.64 -7.67
CA LEU A 199 -5.41 1.39 -7.22
C LEU A 199 -5.60 0.27 -8.25
N LEU A 200 -6.81 0.14 -8.84
CA LEU A 200 -7.07 -0.83 -9.91
C LEU A 200 -6.19 -0.59 -11.12
N TYR A 201 -6.05 0.67 -11.54
CA TYR A 201 -5.14 1.08 -12.59
C TYR A 201 -3.69 0.68 -12.25
N ALA A 202 -3.24 1.00 -11.03
CA ALA A 202 -1.88 0.71 -10.59
C ALA A 202 -1.58 -0.79 -10.55
N MET A 203 -2.48 -1.61 -10.03
CA MET A 203 -2.32 -3.07 -9.97
C MET A 203 -2.20 -3.70 -11.36
N THR A 204 -2.89 -3.15 -12.34
CA THR A 204 -2.93 -3.70 -13.69
C THR A 204 -1.86 -3.14 -14.62
N THR A 205 -1.35 -1.92 -14.38
CA THR A 205 -0.38 -1.24 -15.25
C THR A 205 0.99 -0.97 -14.61
N GLY A 206 1.11 -1.10 -13.27
CA GLY A 206 2.32 -0.73 -12.51
C GLY A 206 2.53 0.77 -12.38
N ARG A 207 1.53 1.60 -12.71
CA ARG A 207 1.66 3.06 -12.75
C ARG A 207 0.49 3.74 -12.05
N TRP A 208 0.74 4.92 -11.47
CA TRP A 208 -0.30 5.70 -10.85
C TRP A 208 -0.92 6.69 -11.85
N PRO A 209 -2.26 6.73 -12.02
CA PRO A 209 -2.93 7.54 -13.04
C PRO A 209 -3.19 8.98 -12.58
N ALA A 210 -2.13 9.74 -12.33
CA ALA A 210 -2.24 11.14 -11.95
C ALA A 210 -1.27 12.02 -12.74
N LEU A 211 -1.65 13.28 -12.90
CA LEU A 211 -0.86 14.34 -13.54
C LEU A 211 -0.48 15.39 -12.51
N GLY A 212 0.75 15.89 -12.57
CA GLY A 212 1.17 17.05 -11.79
C GLY A 212 1.39 16.78 -10.30
N ILE A 213 1.47 15.52 -9.87
CA ILE A 213 1.89 15.15 -8.51
C ILE A 213 3.31 14.62 -8.49
N ASP A 214 3.94 14.64 -7.32
CA ASP A 214 5.22 13.97 -7.11
C ASP A 214 4.97 12.45 -6.94
N SER A 215 5.74 11.63 -7.66
CA SER A 215 5.66 10.16 -7.56
C SER A 215 6.02 9.63 -6.18
N SER A 216 6.77 10.39 -5.38
CA SER A 216 7.06 10.06 -3.99
C SER A 216 5.81 9.95 -3.10
N LEU A 217 4.71 10.64 -3.47
CA LEU A 217 3.43 10.55 -2.76
C LEU A 217 2.79 9.17 -2.85
N VAL A 218 3.05 8.45 -3.93
CA VAL A 218 2.41 7.16 -4.24
C VAL A 218 3.40 6.00 -4.29
N HIS A 219 4.69 6.29 -4.26
CA HIS A 219 5.81 5.32 -4.24
C HIS A 219 5.86 4.37 -5.45
N ILE A 220 5.23 4.74 -6.55
CA ILE A 220 5.30 4.04 -7.84
C ILE A 220 5.37 5.06 -8.98
N PRO A 221 5.84 4.68 -10.17
CA PRO A 221 5.90 5.58 -11.32
C PRO A 221 4.52 6.11 -11.70
N LEU A 222 4.47 7.36 -12.17
CA LEU A 222 3.26 7.93 -12.72
C LEU A 222 2.98 7.37 -14.12
N ALA A 223 1.70 7.30 -14.48
CA ALA A 223 1.27 6.96 -15.84
C ALA A 223 1.71 8.06 -16.84
N PRO A 224 1.99 7.69 -18.10
CA PRO A 224 2.34 8.68 -19.11
C PRO A 224 1.14 9.61 -19.37
N ALA A 225 1.43 10.91 -19.56
CA ALA A 225 0.41 11.87 -19.96
C ALA A 225 0.01 11.68 -21.43
N ALA A 226 -1.29 11.74 -21.71
CA ALA A 226 -1.87 11.83 -23.05
C ALA A 226 -2.56 13.18 -23.19
N GLY A 227 -1.80 14.23 -23.45
CA GLY A 227 -2.29 15.60 -23.39
C GLY A 227 -2.64 16.02 -21.98
N ARG A 228 -3.93 16.30 -21.71
CA ARG A 228 -4.45 16.72 -20.40
C ARG A 228 -5.07 15.58 -19.58
N THR A 229 -4.92 14.36 -20.03
CA THR A 229 -5.49 13.17 -19.39
C THR A 229 -4.46 12.05 -19.35
N VAL A 230 -4.78 11.03 -18.59
CA VAL A 230 -4.06 9.75 -18.54
C VAL A 230 -4.81 8.75 -19.46
N PRO A 231 -4.11 7.92 -20.24
CA PRO A 231 -4.76 6.89 -21.06
C PRO A 231 -5.43 5.83 -20.16
N MET A 232 -6.49 5.20 -20.67
CA MET A 232 -7.14 4.06 -20.02
C MET A 232 -6.18 2.84 -19.94
N PRO A 233 -6.40 1.88 -19.02
CA PRO A 233 -5.53 0.72 -18.81
C PRO A 233 -5.20 -0.08 -20.08
N SER A 234 -6.18 -0.33 -20.96
CA SER A 234 -5.98 -1.08 -22.21
C SER A 234 -5.04 -0.38 -23.21
N ARG A 235 -4.84 0.93 -23.08
CA ARG A 235 -3.87 1.69 -23.88
C ARG A 235 -2.45 1.61 -23.34
N VAL A 236 -2.29 1.14 -22.12
CA VAL A 236 -0.98 0.98 -21.44
C VAL A 236 -0.54 -0.48 -21.45
N ARG A 237 -1.47 -1.41 -21.27
CA ARG A 237 -1.23 -2.84 -21.27
C ARG A 237 -2.22 -3.58 -22.17
N ALA A 238 -1.72 -4.34 -23.13
CA ALA A 238 -2.55 -5.17 -24.00
C ALA A 238 -3.26 -6.29 -23.22
N GLY A 239 -4.40 -6.76 -23.73
CA GLY A 239 -5.19 -7.84 -23.13
C GLY A 239 -5.98 -7.42 -21.89
N MET A 240 -6.18 -6.11 -21.66
CA MET A 240 -6.97 -5.61 -20.55
C MET A 240 -8.46 -5.81 -20.83
N PRO A 241 -9.22 -6.44 -19.91
CA PRO A 241 -10.68 -6.55 -20.01
C PRO A 241 -11.36 -5.16 -20.04
N SER A 242 -12.45 -5.05 -20.80
CA SER A 242 -13.23 -3.81 -20.94
C SER A 242 -13.84 -3.34 -19.62
N GLU A 243 -14.16 -4.25 -18.72
CA GLU A 243 -14.71 -4.00 -17.39
C GLU A 243 -13.76 -3.18 -16.52
N ILE A 244 -12.44 -3.42 -16.65
CA ILE A 244 -11.42 -2.64 -15.95
C ILE A 244 -11.34 -1.23 -16.52
N ASP A 245 -11.34 -1.10 -17.85
CA ASP A 245 -11.40 0.22 -18.50
C ASP A 245 -12.66 0.99 -18.06
N ASP A 246 -13.82 0.33 -18.00
CA ASP A 246 -15.09 0.96 -17.56
C ASP A 246 -14.99 1.43 -16.10
N LEU A 247 -14.58 0.57 -15.18
CA LEU A 247 -14.41 0.94 -13.77
C LEU A 247 -13.45 2.11 -13.60
N VAL A 248 -12.28 2.03 -14.23
CA VAL A 248 -11.24 3.06 -14.10
C VAL A 248 -11.65 4.38 -14.74
N THR A 249 -12.15 4.37 -15.97
CA THR A 249 -12.52 5.61 -16.66
C THR A 249 -13.71 6.33 -16.02
N ARG A 250 -14.58 5.62 -15.32
CA ARG A 250 -15.73 6.19 -14.61
C ARG A 250 -15.43 6.61 -13.18
N SER A 251 -14.38 6.08 -12.55
CA SER A 251 -13.98 6.45 -11.20
C SER A 251 -12.85 7.49 -11.17
N VAL A 252 -11.82 7.35 -11.99
CA VAL A 252 -10.64 8.22 -11.96
C VAL A 252 -10.86 9.47 -12.78
N ARG A 253 -10.82 10.63 -12.11
CA ARG A 253 -11.07 11.93 -12.75
C ARG A 253 -10.08 12.25 -13.88
N GLN A 254 -8.82 11.88 -13.73
CA GLN A 254 -7.75 12.23 -14.66
C GLN A 254 -7.61 11.27 -15.84
N VAL A 255 -8.26 10.11 -15.82
CA VAL A 255 -8.30 9.18 -16.96
C VAL A 255 -9.32 9.62 -17.99
N ALA A 256 -8.95 9.54 -19.27
CA ALA A 256 -9.83 9.91 -20.38
C ALA A 256 -11.10 9.05 -20.36
N ARG A 257 -12.26 9.70 -20.20
CA ARG A 257 -13.56 9.04 -20.16
C ARG A 257 -14.20 9.03 -21.55
N PRO A 258 -14.74 7.86 -21.99
CA PRO A 258 -15.52 7.78 -23.22
C PRO A 258 -16.76 8.70 -23.17
N ARG A 259 -17.17 9.26 -24.34
CA ARG A 259 -18.36 10.10 -24.44
C ARG A 259 -19.61 9.31 -24.06
N GLY A 260 -20.47 9.89 -23.22
CA GLY A 260 -21.72 9.27 -22.76
C GLY A 260 -21.56 8.34 -21.55
N SER A 261 -20.34 8.03 -21.11
CA SER A 261 -20.10 7.25 -19.89
C SER A 261 -20.33 8.11 -18.65
N MET A 262 -21.17 7.63 -17.73
CA MET A 262 -21.51 8.32 -16.48
C MET A 262 -20.44 8.05 -15.41
N PRO A 263 -20.05 9.06 -14.60
CA PRO A 263 -19.11 8.85 -13.50
C PRO A 263 -19.72 7.97 -12.41
N ILE A 264 -18.86 7.23 -11.71
CA ILE A 264 -19.20 6.59 -10.45
C ILE A 264 -19.07 7.64 -9.35
N THR A 265 -20.12 7.86 -8.57
CA THR A 265 -20.21 8.97 -7.61
C THR A 265 -20.27 8.53 -6.16
N SER A 266 -20.22 7.23 -5.87
CA SER A 266 -20.19 6.71 -4.50
C SER A 266 -19.48 5.38 -4.42
N VAL A 267 -18.91 5.09 -3.25
CA VAL A 267 -18.26 3.81 -2.95
C VAL A 267 -19.24 2.64 -3.11
N ASN A 268 -20.51 2.81 -2.73
CA ASN A 268 -21.52 1.76 -2.90
C ASN A 268 -21.77 1.43 -4.39
N ALA A 269 -21.85 2.44 -5.25
CA ALA A 269 -21.99 2.25 -6.70
C ALA A 269 -20.73 1.56 -7.28
N PHE A 270 -19.53 1.99 -6.83
CA PHE A 270 -18.28 1.32 -7.23
C PHE A 270 -18.27 -0.14 -6.80
N THR A 271 -18.65 -0.43 -5.55
CA THR A 271 -18.69 -1.80 -5.00
C THR A 271 -19.61 -2.71 -5.83
N SER A 272 -20.80 -2.22 -6.20
CA SER A 272 -21.73 -3.00 -7.03
C SER A 272 -21.16 -3.30 -8.42
N LEU A 273 -20.54 -2.31 -9.06
CA LEU A 273 -19.95 -2.48 -10.39
C LEU A 273 -18.69 -3.37 -10.36
N ALA A 274 -17.86 -3.22 -9.33
CA ALA A 274 -16.68 -4.08 -9.14
C ALA A 274 -17.09 -5.54 -8.87
N GLY A 275 -18.17 -5.77 -8.12
CA GLY A 275 -18.75 -7.09 -7.92
C GLY A 275 -19.24 -7.73 -9.23
N SER A 276 -19.95 -6.95 -10.07
CA SER A 276 -20.38 -7.43 -11.40
C SER A 276 -19.19 -7.75 -12.33
N ALA A 277 -18.14 -6.95 -12.29
CA ALA A 277 -16.91 -7.21 -13.04
C ALA A 277 -16.17 -8.45 -12.52
N GLU A 278 -16.15 -8.66 -11.19
CA GLU A 278 -15.59 -9.84 -10.54
C GLU A 278 -16.32 -11.13 -11.02
N ASP A 279 -17.65 -11.11 -11.04
CA ASP A 279 -18.48 -12.23 -11.51
C ASP A 279 -18.22 -12.53 -12.99
N TYR A 280 -18.10 -11.49 -13.81
CA TYR A 280 -17.84 -11.64 -15.25
C TYR A 280 -16.44 -12.20 -15.54
N LEU A 281 -15.42 -11.73 -14.83
CA LEU A 281 -14.03 -12.13 -15.04
C LEU A 281 -13.69 -13.47 -14.35
N SER A 282 -14.55 -13.98 -13.48
CA SER A 282 -14.37 -15.26 -12.77
C SER A 282 -15.40 -16.32 -13.17
N PRO A 283 -15.54 -16.69 -14.47
CA PRO A 283 -16.60 -17.58 -14.92
C PRO A 283 -16.28 -19.05 -14.64
N VAL A 284 -16.10 -19.46 -13.38
CA VAL A 284 -16.00 -20.87 -13.02
C VAL A 284 -17.25 -21.27 -12.25
N PRO A 285 -18.21 -22.02 -12.86
CA PRO A 285 -19.33 -22.58 -12.14
C PRO A 285 -18.81 -23.56 -11.09
N GLY A 286 -19.02 -23.27 -9.81
CA GLY A 286 -18.75 -24.21 -8.70
C GLY A 286 -17.52 -23.93 -7.84
N ALA A 287 -16.77 -22.85 -8.05
CA ALA A 287 -15.75 -22.42 -7.10
C ALA A 287 -16.42 -21.63 -5.98
N SER A 288 -16.63 -22.27 -4.83
CA SER A 288 -16.88 -21.57 -3.58
C SER A 288 -15.86 -20.44 -3.40
N SER A 289 -16.30 -19.31 -2.92
CA SER A 289 -15.51 -18.09 -2.67
C SER A 289 -14.25 -18.38 -1.83
N SER A 290 -13.19 -18.90 -2.48
CA SER A 290 -11.87 -18.86 -1.90
C SER A 290 -11.44 -17.40 -1.89
N SER A 291 -11.04 -16.89 -0.74
CA SER A 291 -10.61 -15.49 -0.59
C SER A 291 -9.48 -15.18 -1.57
N VAL A 292 -9.36 -13.92 -2.01
CA VAL A 292 -8.23 -13.43 -2.83
C VAL A 292 -6.89 -13.86 -2.21
N GLY A 293 -6.85 -13.97 -0.87
CA GLY A 293 -5.71 -14.49 -0.13
C GLY A 293 -5.27 -15.89 -0.53
N ASP A 294 -6.18 -16.80 -0.85
CA ASP A 294 -5.83 -18.18 -1.26
C ASP A 294 -5.20 -18.22 -2.64
N ARG A 295 -5.70 -17.40 -3.57
CA ARG A 295 -5.13 -17.31 -4.94
C ARG A 295 -3.77 -16.63 -4.95
N LEU A 296 -3.57 -15.61 -4.10
CA LEU A 296 -2.29 -14.95 -3.92
C LEU A 296 -1.25 -15.85 -3.24
N ARG A 297 -1.65 -16.70 -2.29
CA ARG A 297 -0.79 -17.74 -1.70
C ARG A 297 -0.30 -18.72 -2.75
N THR A 298 -1.19 -19.20 -3.62
CA THR A 298 -0.81 -20.13 -4.68
C THR A 298 0.20 -19.52 -5.64
N ALA A 299 0.00 -18.26 -6.04
CA ALA A 299 0.95 -17.54 -6.90
C ALA A 299 2.31 -17.29 -6.20
N ALA A 300 2.30 -16.92 -4.90
CA ALA A 300 3.51 -16.75 -4.12
C ALA A 300 4.26 -18.07 -3.90
N THR A 301 3.55 -19.15 -3.60
CA THR A 301 4.12 -20.50 -3.42
C THR A 301 4.77 -21.01 -4.71
N THR A 302 4.14 -20.78 -5.87
CA THR A 302 4.71 -21.16 -7.16
C THR A 302 6.00 -20.40 -7.46
N ALA A 303 6.05 -19.09 -7.15
CA ALA A 303 7.26 -18.29 -7.33
C ALA A 303 8.38 -18.72 -6.35
N THR A 304 8.05 -19.00 -5.09
CA THR A 304 9.00 -19.47 -4.08
C THR A 304 9.54 -20.85 -4.41
N THR A 305 8.68 -21.76 -4.88
CA THR A 305 9.10 -23.11 -5.29
C THR A 305 10.06 -23.05 -6.49
N ALA A 306 9.81 -22.17 -7.47
CA ALA A 306 10.69 -21.98 -8.61
C ALA A 306 12.08 -21.45 -8.17
N ILE A 307 12.13 -20.50 -7.24
CA ILE A 307 13.39 -19.97 -6.70
C ILE A 307 14.14 -21.02 -5.89
N THR A 308 13.44 -21.79 -5.06
CA THR A 308 14.05 -22.85 -4.24
C THR A 308 14.59 -23.99 -5.13
N THR A 309 13.89 -24.37 -6.19
CA THR A 309 14.36 -25.42 -7.12
C THR A 309 15.61 -24.98 -7.88
N VAL A 310 15.72 -23.71 -8.25
CA VAL A 310 16.94 -23.16 -8.87
C VAL A 310 18.08 -23.10 -7.88
N SER A 311 17.82 -22.78 -6.60
CA SER A 311 18.86 -22.72 -5.54
C SER A 311 19.38 -24.10 -5.14
N THR A 312 18.52 -25.12 -5.09
CA THR A 312 18.95 -26.50 -4.75
C THR A 312 19.72 -27.16 -5.91
N MET A 313 19.37 -26.89 -7.16
CA MET A 313 20.16 -27.36 -8.31
C MET A 313 21.55 -26.73 -8.38
N SER A 314 21.73 -25.52 -7.81
CA SER A 314 23.02 -24.84 -7.76
C SER A 314 23.97 -25.41 -6.68
N THR A 315 23.42 -25.93 -5.57
CA THR A 315 24.21 -26.48 -4.47
C THR A 315 24.68 -27.93 -4.66
N GLU A 316 23.94 -28.75 -5.40
CA GLU A 316 24.38 -30.10 -5.73
C GLU A 316 25.49 -30.16 -6.78
N HIS A 317 25.66 -29.10 -7.57
CA HIS A 317 26.69 -29.07 -8.65
C HIS A 317 28.04 -28.53 -8.18
N ASP A 318 28.15 -27.93 -7.00
CA ASP A 318 29.39 -27.32 -6.49
C ASP A 318 30.35 -28.30 -5.79
N SER A 319 29.89 -29.53 -5.55
CA SER A 319 30.74 -30.60 -4.96
C SER A 319 31.65 -31.30 -5.98
N ASP A 320 31.34 -31.26 -7.29
CA ASP A 320 32.08 -31.94 -8.35
C ASP A 320 33.05 -31.05 -9.19
N LEU A 321 33.03 -29.74 -9.00
CA LEU A 321 33.73 -28.79 -9.90
C LEU A 321 35.02 -28.19 -9.34
N ARG A 322 35.67 -28.82 -8.35
CA ARG A 322 37.02 -28.40 -7.97
C ARG A 322 38.13 -28.84 -8.96
N ARG A 323 37.81 -29.45 -10.08
CA ARG A 323 38.79 -29.93 -11.06
C ARG A 323 38.76 -29.34 -12.47
N GLN A 324 37.85 -28.40 -12.80
CA GLN A 324 37.88 -27.79 -14.15
C GLN A 324 37.55 -26.28 -14.09
N ARG A 325 38.53 -25.49 -13.75
CA ARG A 325 38.52 -24.03 -13.93
C ARG A 325 39.00 -23.69 -15.34
N VAL A 326 38.14 -23.55 -16.34
CA VAL A 326 38.39 -22.66 -17.52
C VAL A 326 37.15 -22.50 -18.45
N GLY A 327 36.04 -23.23 -18.25
CA GLY A 327 34.93 -23.22 -19.23
C GLY A 327 33.66 -22.43 -18.85
N PHE A 328 33.56 -21.88 -17.66
CA PHE A 328 32.29 -21.56 -17.02
C PHE A 328 31.69 -20.17 -17.32
N LEU A 329 32.42 -19.26 -17.90
CA LEU A 329 31.95 -17.88 -18.15
C LEU A 329 31.07 -17.72 -19.40
N ARG A 330 30.86 -18.76 -20.19
CA ARG A 330 30.04 -18.68 -21.42
C ARG A 330 28.65 -19.36 -21.28
N LEU A 331 28.40 -20.13 -20.24
CA LEU A 331 27.10 -20.80 -20.05
C LEU A 331 26.09 -20.01 -19.22
N THR A 332 26.53 -19.19 -18.27
CA THR A 332 25.67 -18.39 -17.42
C THR A 332 24.93 -17.28 -18.16
N GLY A 333 25.52 -16.69 -19.21
CA GLY A 333 24.87 -15.67 -20.02
C GLY A 333 23.71 -16.18 -20.90
N ARG A 334 23.71 -17.49 -21.24
CA ARG A 334 22.65 -18.09 -22.06
C ARG A 334 21.44 -18.58 -21.25
N LEU A 335 21.63 -18.99 -20.01
CA LEU A 335 20.55 -19.43 -19.13
C LEU A 335 19.71 -18.26 -18.59
N ILE A 336 20.30 -17.10 -18.38
CA ILE A 336 19.58 -15.87 -17.99
C ILE A 336 18.72 -15.38 -19.17
N ALA A 337 19.21 -15.50 -20.42
CA ALA A 337 18.45 -15.09 -21.60
C ALA A 337 17.23 -15.99 -21.88
N VAL A 338 17.28 -17.28 -21.51
CA VAL A 338 16.15 -18.21 -21.68
C VAL A 338 15.10 -18.01 -20.60
N ALA A 339 15.48 -17.66 -19.35
CA ALA A 339 14.53 -17.34 -18.29
C ALA A 339 13.74 -16.05 -18.58
N PHE A 340 14.35 -15.08 -19.28
CA PHE A 340 13.67 -13.84 -19.70
C PHE A 340 12.74 -14.04 -20.92
N ALA A 341 12.98 -15.04 -21.77
CA ALA A 341 12.16 -15.31 -22.94
C ALA A 341 10.89 -16.13 -22.64
N VAL A 342 10.81 -16.78 -21.47
CA VAL A 342 9.62 -17.55 -21.04
C VAL A 342 8.70 -16.72 -20.14
N ALA A 343 9.15 -15.53 -19.68
CA ALA A 343 8.39 -14.61 -18.84
C ALA A 343 7.82 -13.39 -19.62
N LEU A 344 7.97 -13.38 -20.94
CA LEU A 344 7.32 -12.47 -21.88
C LEU A 344 6.25 -13.26 -22.64
#